data_3233b07ac96a5998c4a03cd34eedd2fa
#
_entry.id   3233b07ac96a5998c4a03cd34eedd2fa
#
_cell.length_a   1.000
_cell.length_b   1.000
_cell.length_c   1.000
_cell.angle_alpha   90.00
_cell.angle_beta   90.00
_cell.angle_gamma   90.00
#
_symmetry.space_group_name_H-M   'P 1'
#
loop_
_entity.id
_entity.type
_entity.pdbx_description
1 polymer ?
#
loop_
_entity_poly.entity_id
_entity_poly.type
_entity_poly.pdbx_seq_one_letter_code
_entity_poly.pdbx_strand_id
1 'polypeptide(L)'
;MTTALLATSIRWSALPALLLTSLAIMGSPGPATISLTATGVAFGVRRSVRYLAGIIAGTIAVLVMVAAGLTGALLALPAVRPAFIAIAAAYILYLAYHIATAPPLAAADRDAAAPSLVGGLLLGVANPKAWVAIAAVFVSARIAAHTLVDSTIKVVALAGMVVLINATWLIAAAWVAPALRDPVRSRRANIGLAAALVVSTAAAVAH
;
A
#
# COMPACT_ATOMS: atom_id res chain seq x y z
N MET A 1 -36.28 -11.86 -22.68
CA MET A 1 -34.84 -12.13 -22.89
C MET A 1 -33.99 -10.85 -23.01
N THR A 2 -34.51 -9.74 -23.52
CA THR A 2 -33.77 -8.50 -23.76
C THR A 2 -33.32 -7.75 -22.47
N THR A 3 -34.13 -7.84 -21.41
CA THR A 3 -33.83 -7.17 -20.11
C THR A 3 -32.65 -7.80 -19.34
N ALA A 4 -32.45 -9.13 -19.48
CA ALA A 4 -31.31 -9.81 -18.84
C ALA A 4 -29.97 -9.50 -19.50
N LEU A 5 -29.95 -9.23 -20.81
CA LEU A 5 -28.73 -8.85 -21.55
C LEU A 5 -28.28 -7.42 -21.25
N LEU A 6 -29.21 -6.50 -20.96
CA LEU A 6 -28.88 -5.12 -20.55
C LEU A 6 -28.33 -5.05 -19.12
N ALA A 7 -28.70 -5.98 -18.25
CA ALA A 7 -28.21 -6.06 -16.88
C ALA A 7 -26.71 -6.45 -16.78
N THR A 8 -26.14 -7.01 -17.82
CA THR A 8 -24.72 -7.45 -17.88
C THR A 8 -23.85 -6.60 -18.80
N SER A 9 -24.32 -5.40 -19.19
CA SER A 9 -23.50 -4.52 -20.03
C SER A 9 -22.24 -4.08 -19.29
N ILE A 10 -21.08 -4.57 -19.75
CA ILE A 10 -19.75 -4.24 -19.22
C ILE A 10 -19.14 -3.17 -20.12
N ARG A 11 -18.73 -2.05 -19.53
CA ARG A 11 -18.04 -0.95 -20.20
C ARG A 11 -16.54 -1.12 -20.11
N TRP A 12 -15.97 -1.98 -20.92
CA TRP A 12 -14.53 -2.23 -20.95
C TRP A 12 -13.69 -0.96 -21.22
N SER A 13 -14.27 0.03 -21.89
CA SER A 13 -13.64 1.35 -22.12
C SER A 13 -13.37 2.14 -20.83
N ALA A 14 -14.02 1.81 -19.71
CA ALA A 14 -13.76 2.43 -18.41
C ALA A 14 -12.56 1.80 -17.66
N LEU A 15 -12.14 0.60 -18.04
CA LEU A 15 -11.05 -0.11 -17.36
C LEU A 15 -9.70 0.61 -17.44
N PRO A 16 -9.24 1.12 -18.61
CA PRO A 16 -8.00 1.88 -18.69
C PRO A 16 -7.99 3.10 -17.77
N ALA A 17 -9.11 3.84 -17.70
CA ALA A 17 -9.22 4.98 -16.80
C ALA A 17 -9.09 4.57 -15.32
N LEU A 18 -9.73 3.46 -14.92
CA LEU A 18 -9.59 2.90 -13.57
C LEU A 18 -8.13 2.55 -13.27
N LEU A 19 -7.45 1.86 -14.19
CA LEU A 19 -6.06 1.44 -14.02
C LEU A 19 -5.10 2.64 -13.94
N LEU A 20 -5.27 3.64 -14.80
CA LEU A 20 -4.46 4.87 -14.76
C LEU A 20 -4.69 5.66 -13.46
N THR A 21 -5.95 5.79 -13.03
CA THR A 21 -6.29 6.44 -11.75
C THR A 21 -5.67 5.67 -10.58
N SER A 22 -5.74 4.33 -10.60
CA SER A 22 -5.13 3.51 -9.57
C SER A 22 -3.61 3.66 -9.54
N LEU A 23 -2.96 3.69 -10.70
CA LEU A 23 -1.52 3.92 -10.80
C LEU A 23 -1.12 5.28 -10.23
N ALA A 24 -1.86 6.34 -10.57
CA ALA A 24 -1.59 7.69 -10.09
C ALA A 24 -1.77 7.82 -8.57
N ILE A 25 -2.88 7.32 -8.03
CA ILE A 25 -3.23 7.49 -6.61
C ILE A 25 -2.53 6.45 -5.73
N MET A 26 -2.67 5.17 -6.06
CA MET A 26 -2.10 4.07 -5.26
C MET A 26 -0.59 3.94 -5.48
N GLY A 27 -0.08 4.25 -6.68
CA GLY A 27 1.34 4.17 -7.04
C GLY A 27 2.19 5.30 -6.45
N SER A 28 1.59 6.41 -5.99
CA SER A 28 2.33 7.50 -5.35
C SER A 28 2.98 7.06 -4.03
N PRO A 29 4.11 7.68 -3.62
CA PRO A 29 4.79 7.31 -2.37
C PRO A 29 3.86 7.35 -1.16
N GLY A 30 3.99 6.35 -0.29
CA GLY A 30 3.20 6.24 0.93
C GLY A 30 3.78 5.21 1.89
N PRO A 31 3.16 4.98 3.07
CA PRO A 31 3.72 4.14 4.12
C PRO A 31 4.20 2.77 3.63
N ALA A 32 3.37 2.05 2.88
CA ALA A 32 3.72 0.72 2.38
C ALA A 32 4.88 0.75 1.37
N THR A 33 4.82 1.64 0.37
CA THR A 33 5.83 1.72 -0.69
C THR A 33 7.17 2.23 -0.17
N ILE A 34 7.16 3.22 0.73
CA ILE A 34 8.38 3.77 1.36
C ILE A 34 9.04 2.71 2.24
N SER A 35 8.26 2.02 3.10
CA SER A 35 8.77 0.95 3.94
C SER A 35 9.33 -0.21 3.12
N LEU A 36 8.64 -0.58 2.05
CA LEU A 36 9.08 -1.65 1.16
C LEU A 36 10.38 -1.30 0.43
N THR A 37 10.51 -0.04 -0.03
CA THR A 37 11.75 0.46 -0.61
C THR A 37 12.89 0.43 0.41
N ALA A 38 12.68 0.93 1.62
CA ALA A 38 13.67 0.91 2.69
C ALA A 38 14.10 -0.54 3.03
N THR A 39 13.14 -1.46 3.12
CA THR A 39 13.41 -2.88 3.37
C THR A 39 14.18 -3.52 2.21
N GLY A 40 13.80 -3.22 0.97
CA GLY A 40 14.48 -3.71 -0.22
C GLY A 40 15.92 -3.21 -0.33
N VAL A 41 16.15 -1.96 0.05
CA VAL A 41 17.50 -1.36 0.14
C VAL A 41 18.32 -2.03 1.24
N ALA A 42 17.76 -2.22 2.44
CA ALA A 42 18.48 -2.75 3.60
C ALA A 42 18.78 -4.26 3.48
N PHE A 43 17.82 -5.06 3.04
CA PHE A 43 17.89 -6.54 3.08
C PHE A 43 17.99 -7.18 1.68
N GLY A 44 17.82 -6.40 0.63
CA GLY A 44 17.73 -6.88 -0.75
C GLY A 44 16.35 -7.44 -1.09
N VAL A 45 16.06 -7.53 -2.39
CA VAL A 45 14.76 -7.97 -2.92
C VAL A 45 14.36 -9.35 -2.38
N ARG A 46 15.26 -10.34 -2.49
CA ARG A 46 14.96 -11.74 -2.14
C ARG A 46 14.52 -11.92 -0.69
N ARG A 47 15.18 -11.24 0.25
CA ARG A 47 14.85 -11.34 1.68
C ARG A 47 13.58 -10.55 2.04
N SER A 48 13.21 -9.57 1.22
CA SER A 48 12.04 -8.70 1.40
C SER A 48 10.74 -9.28 0.81
N VAL A 49 10.80 -10.40 0.06
CA VAL A 49 9.61 -10.99 -0.60
C VAL A 49 8.53 -11.38 0.39
N ARG A 50 8.89 -11.89 1.57
CA ARG A 50 7.91 -12.25 2.62
C ARG A 50 7.17 -11.02 3.14
N TYR A 51 7.90 -9.93 3.34
CA TYR A 51 7.33 -8.64 3.75
C TYR A 51 6.42 -8.06 2.66
N LEU A 52 6.86 -8.10 1.40
CA LEU A 52 6.05 -7.74 0.23
C LEU A 52 4.73 -8.53 0.20
N ALA A 53 4.80 -9.85 0.35
CA ALA A 53 3.62 -10.72 0.36
C ALA A 53 2.65 -10.34 1.48
N GLY A 54 3.17 -9.99 2.65
CA GLY A 54 2.36 -9.47 3.76
C GLY A 54 1.66 -8.16 3.41
N ILE A 55 2.39 -7.18 2.87
CA ILE A 55 1.81 -5.89 2.45
C ILE A 55 0.72 -6.11 1.41
N ILE A 56 0.97 -6.94 0.39
CA ILE A 56 0.00 -7.26 -0.65
C ILE A 56 -1.26 -7.90 -0.02
N ALA A 57 -1.10 -8.90 0.82
CA ALA A 57 -2.22 -9.58 1.47
C ALA A 57 -3.05 -8.61 2.34
N GLY A 58 -2.39 -7.77 3.15
CA GLY A 58 -3.06 -6.75 3.96
C GLY A 58 -3.79 -5.70 3.12
N THR A 59 -3.17 -5.23 2.04
CA THR A 59 -3.81 -4.25 1.15
C THR A 59 -4.97 -4.85 0.36
N ILE A 60 -4.88 -6.13 -0.05
CA ILE A 60 -6.00 -6.83 -0.69
C ILE A 60 -7.15 -7.05 0.32
N ALA A 61 -6.86 -7.34 1.59
CA ALA A 61 -7.89 -7.40 2.62
C ALA A 61 -8.63 -6.06 2.74
N VAL A 62 -7.91 -4.93 2.75
CA VAL A 62 -8.52 -3.58 2.71
C VAL A 62 -9.39 -3.40 1.45
N LEU A 63 -8.89 -3.82 0.28
CA LEU A 63 -9.65 -3.73 -0.97
C LEU A 63 -10.96 -4.51 -0.91
N VAL A 64 -10.95 -5.71 -0.36
CA VAL A 64 -12.16 -6.53 -0.18
C VAL A 64 -13.13 -5.87 0.80
N MET A 65 -12.63 -5.31 1.91
CA MET A 65 -13.47 -4.58 2.88
C MET A 65 -14.11 -3.33 2.27
N VAL A 66 -13.36 -2.60 1.44
CA VAL A 66 -13.91 -1.44 0.68
C VAL A 66 -14.98 -1.91 -0.29
N ALA A 67 -14.72 -2.96 -1.05
CA ALA A 67 -15.67 -3.52 -2.03
C ALA A 67 -16.95 -4.03 -1.38
N ALA A 68 -16.87 -4.57 -0.17
CA ALA A 68 -18.01 -5.01 0.63
C ALA A 68 -18.80 -3.86 1.29
N GLY A 69 -18.35 -2.59 1.11
CA GLY A 69 -18.99 -1.42 1.74
C GLY A 69 -18.72 -1.29 3.25
N LEU A 70 -17.90 -2.17 3.82
CA LEU A 70 -17.59 -2.21 5.26
C LEU A 70 -16.90 -0.93 5.75
N THR A 71 -16.15 -0.24 4.89
CA THR A 71 -15.44 0.99 5.23
C THR A 71 -16.40 2.07 5.72
N GLY A 72 -17.52 2.28 5.02
CA GLY A 72 -18.54 3.27 5.43
C GLY A 72 -19.19 2.92 6.76
N ALA A 73 -19.49 1.64 6.97
CA ALA A 73 -20.10 1.15 8.20
C ALA A 73 -19.15 1.26 9.41
N LEU A 74 -17.86 0.88 9.23
CA LEU A 74 -16.85 0.96 10.29
C LEU A 74 -16.53 2.42 10.66
N LEU A 75 -16.36 3.30 9.67
CA LEU A 75 -16.03 4.70 9.92
C LEU A 75 -17.23 5.53 10.42
N ALA A 76 -18.46 5.01 10.28
CA ALA A 76 -19.65 5.62 10.87
C ALA A 76 -19.73 5.42 12.40
N LEU A 77 -18.98 4.45 12.96
CA LEU A 77 -18.94 4.22 14.41
C LEU A 77 -18.03 5.26 15.09
N PRO A 78 -18.55 6.12 16.02
CA PRO A 78 -17.80 7.25 16.56
C PRO A 78 -16.47 6.88 17.25
N ALA A 79 -16.41 5.68 17.86
CA ALA A 79 -15.21 5.21 18.57
C ALA A 79 -14.21 4.48 17.66
N VAL A 80 -14.65 3.90 16.54
CA VAL A 80 -13.81 3.06 15.67
C VAL A 80 -12.84 3.90 14.85
N ARG A 81 -13.30 5.01 14.30
CA ARG A 81 -12.46 5.90 13.48
C ARG A 81 -11.23 6.44 14.24
N PRO A 82 -11.39 7.08 15.41
CA PRO A 82 -10.24 7.62 16.15
C PRO A 82 -9.32 6.51 16.67
N ALA A 83 -9.85 5.37 17.10
CA ALA A 83 -9.06 4.23 17.54
C ALA A 83 -8.22 3.66 16.37
N PHE A 84 -8.82 3.50 15.19
CA PHE A 84 -8.11 3.04 13.99
C PHE A 84 -6.99 4.00 13.60
N ILE A 85 -7.26 5.32 13.58
CA ILE A 85 -6.25 6.34 13.26
C ILE A 85 -5.12 6.31 14.29
N ALA A 86 -5.42 6.21 15.59
CA ALA A 86 -4.41 6.17 16.64
C ALA A 86 -3.50 4.93 16.52
N ILE A 87 -4.07 3.75 16.31
CA ILE A 87 -3.31 2.50 16.13
C ILE A 87 -2.45 2.56 14.87
N ALA A 88 -3.02 3.03 13.76
CA ALA A 88 -2.30 3.17 12.50
C ALA A 88 -1.14 4.17 12.65
N ALA A 89 -1.37 5.33 13.25
CA ALA A 89 -0.34 6.34 13.50
C ALA A 89 0.78 5.80 14.41
N ALA A 90 0.43 5.13 15.51
CA ALA A 90 1.42 4.54 16.40
C ALA A 90 2.29 3.50 15.69
N TYR A 91 1.69 2.63 14.87
CA TYR A 91 2.42 1.63 14.10
C TYR A 91 3.34 2.28 13.05
N ILE A 92 2.89 3.31 12.39
CA ILE A 92 3.69 4.03 11.38
C ILE A 92 4.85 4.80 12.03
N LEU A 93 4.64 5.41 13.19
CA LEU A 93 5.72 6.05 13.96
C LEU A 93 6.77 5.02 14.42
N TYR A 94 6.33 3.86 14.91
CA TYR A 94 7.20 2.73 15.21
C TYR A 94 8.05 2.33 14.00
N LEU A 95 7.42 2.20 12.83
CA LEU A 95 8.12 1.84 11.60
C LEU A 95 9.08 2.93 11.15
N ALA A 96 8.69 4.21 11.20
CA ALA A 96 9.54 5.35 10.89
C ALA A 96 10.78 5.40 11.80
N TYR A 97 10.61 5.15 13.09
CA TYR A 97 11.73 5.04 14.04
C TYR A 97 12.69 3.92 13.63
N HIS A 98 12.20 2.74 13.31
CA HIS A 98 13.04 1.61 12.87
C HIS A 98 13.78 1.90 11.56
N ILE A 99 13.15 2.59 10.60
CA ILE A 99 13.80 3.00 9.36
C ILE A 99 14.88 4.05 9.65
N ALA A 100 14.59 5.07 10.47
CA ALA A 100 15.54 6.14 10.79
C ALA A 100 16.77 5.64 11.54
N THR A 101 16.59 4.63 12.40
CA THR A 101 17.65 4.05 13.22
C THR A 101 18.33 2.83 12.60
N ALA A 102 17.89 2.40 11.41
CA ALA A 102 18.52 1.28 10.71
C ALA A 102 20.02 1.57 10.45
N PRO A 103 20.90 0.59 10.70
CA PRO A 103 22.32 0.74 10.43
C PRO A 103 22.55 0.97 8.93
N PRO A 104 23.65 1.68 8.56
CA PRO A 104 24.03 1.84 7.16
C PRO A 104 24.20 0.45 6.49
N LEU A 105 23.83 0.33 5.21
CA LEU A 105 23.89 -0.91 4.43
C LEU A 105 25.27 -1.61 4.49
N ALA A 106 26.36 -0.83 4.58
CA ALA A 106 27.72 -1.37 4.72
C ALA A 106 27.96 -2.05 6.07
N ALA A 107 27.21 -1.67 7.11
CA ALA A 107 27.31 -2.18 8.47
C ALA A 107 26.13 -3.10 8.83
N ALA A 108 25.18 -3.29 7.91
CA ALA A 108 24.04 -4.17 8.15
C ALA A 108 24.56 -5.61 8.32
N ASP A 109 24.33 -6.14 9.50
CA ASP A 109 24.60 -7.54 9.80
C ASP A 109 23.82 -8.40 8.79
N ARG A 110 24.55 -9.24 8.05
CA ARG A 110 23.92 -10.15 7.06
C ARG A 110 22.95 -11.12 7.73
N ASP A 111 23.09 -11.29 9.04
CA ASP A 111 22.23 -12.15 9.86
C ASP A 111 21.02 -11.40 10.46
N ALA A 112 20.95 -10.06 10.34
CA ALA A 112 19.79 -9.31 10.77
C ALA A 112 18.51 -9.83 10.12
N ALA A 113 17.48 -10.07 10.92
CA ALA A 113 16.20 -10.58 10.42
C ALA A 113 15.49 -9.54 9.54
N ALA A 114 15.18 -9.90 8.30
CA ALA A 114 14.33 -9.08 7.46
C ALA A 114 12.92 -8.99 8.06
N PRO A 115 12.19 -7.88 7.81
CA PRO A 115 10.82 -7.72 8.27
C PRO A 115 9.93 -8.90 7.87
N SER A 116 9.07 -9.31 8.80
CA SER A 116 8.26 -10.52 8.66
C SER A 116 7.05 -10.31 7.73
N LEU A 117 6.46 -11.41 7.28
CA LEU A 117 5.17 -11.41 6.57
C LEU A 117 4.08 -10.74 7.42
N VAL A 118 4.04 -11.03 8.73
CA VAL A 118 3.06 -10.45 9.66
C VAL A 118 3.24 -8.93 9.75
N GLY A 119 4.48 -8.46 9.86
CA GLY A 119 4.77 -7.01 9.84
C GLY A 119 4.29 -6.33 8.56
N GLY A 120 4.49 -6.99 7.41
CA GLY A 120 3.95 -6.51 6.12
C GLY A 120 2.42 -6.48 6.09
N LEU A 121 1.76 -7.54 6.58
CA LEU A 121 0.30 -7.62 6.64
C LEU A 121 -0.28 -6.54 7.54
N LEU A 122 0.29 -6.35 8.73
CA LEU A 122 -0.13 -5.28 9.64
C LEU A 122 0.03 -3.90 9.00
N LEU A 123 1.15 -3.64 8.30
CA LEU A 123 1.32 -2.38 7.57
C LEU A 123 0.29 -2.23 6.46
N GLY A 124 0.01 -3.27 5.68
CA GLY A 124 -0.99 -3.22 4.62
C GLY A 124 -2.37 -2.85 5.13
N VAL A 125 -2.79 -3.45 6.25
CA VAL A 125 -4.10 -3.17 6.88
C VAL A 125 -4.11 -1.81 7.59
N ALA A 126 -3.07 -1.49 8.37
CA ALA A 126 -2.99 -0.24 9.14
C ALA A 126 -2.65 0.99 8.30
N ASN A 127 -2.39 0.84 7.01
CA ASN A 127 -2.01 1.94 6.13
C ASN A 127 -3.19 2.85 5.78
N PRO A 128 -3.32 4.06 6.36
CA PRO A 128 -4.48 4.92 6.13
C PRO A 128 -4.58 5.37 4.67
N LYS A 129 -3.43 5.54 3.99
CA LYS A 129 -3.41 5.86 2.56
C LYS A 129 -4.07 4.76 1.72
N ALA A 130 -3.88 3.48 2.09
CA ALA A 130 -4.49 2.38 1.34
C ALA A 130 -6.02 2.46 1.39
N TRP A 131 -6.60 2.73 2.57
CA TRP A 131 -8.04 2.87 2.74
C TRP A 131 -8.62 4.00 1.89
N VAL A 132 -8.02 5.19 1.99
CA VAL A 132 -8.48 6.38 1.25
C VAL A 132 -8.27 6.20 -0.26
N ALA A 133 -7.08 5.77 -0.68
CA ALA A 133 -6.74 5.59 -2.08
C ALA A 133 -7.62 4.53 -2.76
N ILE A 134 -7.80 3.37 -2.12
CA ILE A 134 -8.63 2.29 -2.65
C ILE A 134 -10.09 2.73 -2.73
N ALA A 135 -10.64 3.38 -1.69
CA ALA A 135 -12.01 3.89 -1.71
C ALA A 135 -12.21 4.89 -2.83
N ALA A 136 -11.31 5.87 -3.00
CA ALA A 136 -11.37 6.86 -4.06
C ALA A 136 -11.33 6.24 -5.46
N VAL A 137 -10.41 5.29 -5.69
CA VAL A 137 -10.30 4.60 -6.98
C VAL A 137 -11.52 3.70 -7.22
N PHE A 138 -12.03 3.02 -6.20
CA PHE A 138 -13.15 2.10 -6.32
C PHE A 138 -14.43 2.81 -6.79
N VAL A 139 -14.65 4.06 -6.36
CA VAL A 139 -15.83 4.86 -6.76
C VAL A 139 -15.58 5.68 -8.03
N SER A 140 -14.34 5.81 -8.50
CA SER A 140 -13.97 6.71 -9.62
C SER A 140 -14.54 6.29 -10.97
N ALA A 141 -14.88 5.03 -11.16
CA ALA A 141 -15.41 4.50 -12.40
C ALA A 141 -16.48 3.44 -12.15
N ARG A 142 -17.46 3.35 -13.03
CA ARG A 142 -18.43 2.25 -13.07
C ARG A 142 -18.21 1.44 -14.34
N ILE A 143 -17.85 0.15 -14.15
CA ILE A 143 -17.48 -0.75 -15.24
C ILE A 143 -18.68 -1.59 -15.69
N ALA A 144 -19.56 -1.98 -14.77
CA ALA A 144 -20.77 -2.75 -15.10
C ALA A 144 -22.02 -2.17 -14.46
N ALA A 145 -23.18 -2.43 -15.07
CA ALA A 145 -24.47 -2.02 -14.54
C ALA A 145 -24.83 -2.80 -13.26
N HIS A 146 -24.53 -4.10 -13.24
CA HIS A 146 -24.78 -4.97 -12.10
C HIS A 146 -23.68 -4.79 -11.03
N THR A 147 -24.05 -4.42 -9.82
CA THR A 147 -23.13 -4.05 -8.74
C THR A 147 -22.13 -5.15 -8.40
N LEU A 148 -22.55 -6.40 -8.30
CA LEU A 148 -21.65 -7.51 -7.97
C LEU A 148 -20.60 -7.73 -9.08
N VAL A 149 -21.01 -7.66 -10.34
CA VAL A 149 -20.08 -7.79 -11.50
C VAL A 149 -19.10 -6.63 -11.51
N ASP A 150 -19.57 -5.39 -11.31
CA ASP A 150 -18.74 -4.19 -11.21
C ASP A 150 -17.69 -4.33 -10.11
N SER A 151 -18.11 -4.70 -8.90
CA SER A 151 -17.23 -4.89 -7.75
C SER A 151 -16.21 -6.00 -7.99
N THR A 152 -16.63 -7.12 -8.56
CA THR A 152 -15.73 -8.26 -8.84
C THR A 152 -14.65 -7.88 -9.84
N ILE A 153 -15.00 -7.21 -10.94
CA ILE A 153 -14.02 -6.75 -11.95
C ILE A 153 -13.03 -5.78 -11.32
N LYS A 154 -13.52 -4.81 -10.52
CA LYS A 154 -12.67 -3.85 -9.82
C LYS A 154 -11.74 -4.53 -8.82
N VAL A 155 -12.24 -5.45 -8.01
CA VAL A 155 -11.41 -6.18 -7.04
C VAL A 155 -10.28 -6.93 -7.75
N VAL A 156 -10.57 -7.66 -8.81
CA VAL A 156 -9.55 -8.40 -9.56
C VAL A 156 -8.53 -7.45 -10.20
N ALA A 157 -9.00 -6.40 -10.87
CA ALA A 157 -8.14 -5.42 -11.53
C ALA A 157 -7.24 -4.68 -10.52
N LEU A 158 -7.81 -4.18 -9.42
CA LEU A 158 -7.08 -3.45 -8.40
C LEU A 158 -6.16 -4.34 -7.57
N ALA A 159 -6.51 -5.62 -7.33
CA ALA A 159 -5.59 -6.58 -6.72
C ALA A 159 -4.34 -6.78 -7.60
N GLY A 160 -4.51 -6.89 -8.92
CA GLY A 160 -3.39 -6.91 -9.87
C GLY A 160 -2.54 -5.64 -9.77
N MET A 161 -3.18 -4.45 -9.66
CA MET A 161 -2.45 -3.19 -9.47
C MET A 161 -1.72 -3.11 -8.13
N VAL A 162 -2.29 -3.64 -7.05
CA VAL A 162 -1.61 -3.74 -5.74
C VAL A 162 -0.34 -4.56 -5.86
N VAL A 163 -0.41 -5.73 -6.52
CA VAL A 163 0.78 -6.57 -6.76
C VAL A 163 1.81 -5.83 -7.60
N LEU A 164 1.39 -5.28 -8.73
CA LEU A 164 2.28 -4.58 -9.68
C LEU A 164 2.99 -3.40 -9.01
N ILE A 165 2.24 -2.51 -8.36
CA ILE A 165 2.79 -1.31 -7.72
C ILE A 165 3.79 -1.69 -6.63
N ASN A 166 3.42 -2.58 -5.71
CA ASN A 166 4.32 -2.95 -4.61
C ASN A 166 5.56 -3.72 -5.09
N ALA A 167 5.40 -4.61 -6.06
CA ALA A 167 6.54 -5.30 -6.67
C ALA A 167 7.50 -4.31 -7.37
N THR A 168 6.96 -3.34 -8.10
CA THR A 168 7.76 -2.30 -8.76
C THR A 168 8.56 -1.48 -7.74
N TRP A 169 7.96 -1.06 -6.63
CA TRP A 169 8.65 -0.33 -5.57
C TRP A 169 9.77 -1.16 -4.92
N LEU A 170 9.54 -2.46 -4.70
CA LEU A 170 10.59 -3.35 -4.18
C LEU A 170 11.72 -3.54 -5.17
N ILE A 171 11.43 -3.70 -6.46
CA ILE A 171 12.44 -3.85 -7.51
C ILE A 171 13.23 -2.54 -7.66
N ALA A 172 12.55 -1.39 -7.67
CA ALA A 172 13.18 -0.08 -7.71
C ALA A 172 14.18 0.14 -6.56
N ALA A 173 13.91 -0.43 -5.39
CA ALA A 173 14.84 -0.41 -4.26
C ALA A 173 16.22 -1.01 -4.61
N ALA A 174 16.26 -2.07 -5.43
CA ALA A 174 17.51 -2.70 -5.85
C ALA A 174 18.38 -1.76 -6.72
N TRP A 175 17.75 -0.86 -7.47
CA TRP A 175 18.46 0.10 -8.33
C TRP A 175 19.06 1.25 -7.51
N VAL A 176 18.42 1.59 -6.39
CA VAL A 176 18.88 2.65 -5.48
C VAL A 176 19.93 2.12 -4.50
N ALA A 177 19.86 0.84 -4.13
CA ALA A 177 20.73 0.22 -3.13
C ALA A 177 22.25 0.42 -3.36
N PRO A 178 22.81 0.34 -4.59
CA PRO A 178 24.24 0.58 -4.80
C PRO A 178 24.68 2.01 -4.43
N ALA A 179 23.83 3.01 -4.69
CA ALA A 179 24.11 4.40 -4.36
C ALA A 179 24.09 4.67 -2.85
N LEU A 180 23.46 3.78 -2.07
CA LEU A 180 23.30 3.86 -0.62
C LEU A 180 24.30 3.00 0.16
N ARG A 181 25.35 2.47 -0.49
CA ARG A 181 26.45 1.76 0.19
C ARG A 181 27.32 2.71 1.01
N ASP A 182 27.38 3.98 0.64
CA ASP A 182 28.05 5.00 1.44
C ASP A 182 27.27 5.22 2.76
N PRO A 183 27.92 5.13 3.95
CA PRO A 183 27.26 5.24 5.23
C PRO A 183 26.52 6.56 5.45
N VAL A 184 27.07 7.66 4.93
CA VAL A 184 26.46 9.00 5.08
C VAL A 184 25.21 9.10 4.20
N ARG A 185 25.29 8.62 2.95
CA ARG A 185 24.15 8.60 2.02
C ARG A 185 23.05 7.67 2.53
N SER A 186 23.41 6.49 3.03
CA SER A 186 22.47 5.54 3.63
C SER A 186 21.72 6.18 4.80
N ARG A 187 22.43 6.82 5.74
CA ARG A 187 21.80 7.48 6.89
C ARG A 187 20.86 8.62 6.46
N ARG A 188 21.29 9.45 5.50
CA ARG A 188 20.43 10.52 4.96
C ARG A 188 19.19 9.97 4.27
N ALA A 189 19.33 8.90 3.49
CA ALA A 189 18.20 8.23 2.84
C ALA A 189 17.23 7.63 3.86
N ASN A 190 17.71 6.96 4.89
CA ASN A 190 16.87 6.39 5.95
C ASN A 190 16.08 7.47 6.69
N ILE A 191 16.74 8.59 7.05
CA ILE A 191 16.07 9.73 7.69
C ILE A 191 15.03 10.35 6.73
N GLY A 192 15.39 10.53 5.44
CA GLY A 192 14.49 11.06 4.43
C GLY A 192 13.25 10.15 4.21
N LEU A 193 13.45 8.83 4.14
CA LEU A 193 12.38 7.85 4.02
C LEU A 193 11.48 7.83 5.25
N ALA A 194 12.06 7.90 6.46
CA ALA A 194 11.30 7.98 7.70
C ALA A 194 10.46 9.27 7.78
N ALA A 195 11.05 10.40 7.43
CA ALA A 195 10.34 11.68 7.36
C ALA A 195 9.21 11.65 6.31
N ALA A 196 9.49 11.12 5.10
CA ALA A 196 8.48 10.96 4.06
C ALA A 196 7.33 10.03 4.49
N LEU A 197 7.63 8.98 5.26
CA LEU A 197 6.65 8.07 5.83
C LEU A 197 5.71 8.81 6.79
N VAL A 198 6.26 9.60 7.72
CA VAL A 198 5.47 10.38 8.68
C VAL A 198 4.63 11.43 7.95
N VAL A 199 5.23 12.21 7.04
CA VAL A 199 4.54 13.26 6.29
C VAL A 199 3.41 12.69 5.43
N SER A 200 3.66 11.60 4.70
CA SER A 200 2.63 10.97 3.86
C SER A 200 1.46 10.42 4.69
N THR A 201 1.74 9.97 5.91
CA THR A 201 0.70 9.50 6.83
C THR A 201 -0.10 10.68 7.40
N ALA A 202 0.57 11.73 7.86
CA ALA A 202 -0.08 12.93 8.35
C ALA A 202 -1.01 13.54 7.28
N ALA A 203 -0.52 13.63 6.04
CA ALA A 203 -1.33 14.11 4.91
C ALA A 203 -2.56 13.21 4.65
N ALA A 204 -2.42 11.89 4.77
CA ALA A 204 -3.53 10.96 4.55
C ALA A 204 -4.58 10.96 5.68
N VAL A 205 -4.21 11.39 6.89
CA VAL A 205 -5.10 11.47 8.06
C VAL A 205 -5.78 12.84 8.13
N ALA A 206 -5.16 13.90 7.58
CA ALA A 206 -5.70 15.26 7.61
C ALA A 206 -6.86 15.49 6.60
N HIS A 207 -7.07 14.58 5.66
CA HIS A 207 -8.15 14.58 4.67
C HIS A 207 -9.18 13.50 4.97
#